data_df08cc99e6a62de148ec3b9086702e2e
#
_entry.id   df08cc99e6a62de148ec3b9086702e2e
#
_cell.length_a   1.000
_cell.length_b   1.000
_cell.length_c   1.000
_cell.angle_alpha   90.00
_cell.angle_beta   90.00
_cell.angle_gamma   90.00
#
_symmetry.space_group_name_H-M   'P 1'
#
loop_
_entity.id
_entity.type
_entity.pdbx_description
1 polymer ?
#
loop_
_entity_poly.entity_id
_entity_poly.type
_entity_poly.pdbx_seq_one_letter_code
_entity_poly.pdbx_strand_id
1 'polypeptide(L)'
;RSSDLVDNENDLSHLKEGLPARSITKMIARKTGIKGVTQPFNSFGGKAKEKDNEFYIRASERLRHKNRAVSLWDIEHLILQAFPEVYKVKCLNHTCSTSFLSPGNVMVLVIPDTLNKNVYDIFQPTFSAAKLNEITAFLKEKAAPGLAIKVVNPQYEEVRIRLQVTFNSGLDKAFFMNELEKDIINYLSPWTSGEKLGIDFNSHFNKSSLVYFIEKLSYVDFIQEPRIFRSNVEMGNNILPSSPKHVLVAAKSHDISVYAPLSN
;
A
#
# COMPACT_ATOMS: atom_id res chain seq x y z
N ARG A 1 -11.90 -17.18 -23.01
CA ARG A 1 -12.84 -17.63 -21.95
C ARG A 1 -12.04 -17.89 -20.67
N SER A 2 -12.46 -17.34 -19.54
CA SER A 2 -11.85 -17.61 -18.24
C SER A 2 -12.01 -19.06 -17.79
N SER A 3 -12.89 -19.82 -18.43
CA SER A 3 -13.15 -21.25 -18.16
C SER A 3 -12.06 -22.20 -18.66
N ASP A 4 -11.11 -21.71 -19.44
CA ASP A 4 -10.05 -22.55 -20.00
C ASP A 4 -8.74 -22.44 -19.18
N LEU A 5 -8.76 -21.68 -18.09
CA LEU A 5 -7.66 -21.62 -17.14
C LEU A 5 -7.73 -22.85 -16.24
N VAL A 6 -6.65 -23.61 -16.20
CA VAL A 6 -6.50 -24.73 -15.29
C VAL A 6 -6.59 -24.17 -13.86
N ASP A 7 -7.56 -24.65 -13.12
CA ASP A 7 -7.77 -24.27 -11.72
C ASP A 7 -6.73 -24.99 -10.85
N ASN A 8 -5.57 -24.38 -10.71
CA ASN A 8 -4.49 -24.93 -9.90
C ASN A 8 -4.64 -24.47 -8.44
N GLU A 9 -5.72 -24.89 -7.81
CA GLU A 9 -6.13 -24.46 -6.46
C GLU A 9 -5.05 -24.68 -5.39
N ASN A 10 -4.15 -25.63 -5.58
CA ASN A 10 -3.19 -26.08 -4.58
C ASN A 10 -1.77 -25.54 -4.79
N ASP A 11 -1.45 -25.00 -5.95
CA ASP A 11 -0.13 -24.47 -6.24
C ASP A 11 -0.17 -22.95 -6.41
N LEU A 12 0.22 -22.23 -5.35
CA LEU A 12 0.32 -20.77 -5.33
C LEU A 12 1.73 -20.27 -5.64
N SER A 13 2.65 -21.15 -6.00
CA SER A 13 4.07 -20.79 -6.26
C SER A 13 4.20 -19.76 -7.38
N HIS A 14 3.39 -19.90 -8.43
CA HIS A 14 3.35 -18.97 -9.57
C HIS A 14 2.84 -17.56 -9.24
N LEU A 15 2.25 -17.37 -8.06
CA LEU A 15 1.79 -16.07 -7.58
C LEU A 15 2.87 -15.31 -6.80
N LYS A 16 3.86 -16.04 -6.26
CA LYS A 16 5.01 -15.45 -5.56
C LYS A 16 6.03 -14.91 -6.55
N GLU A 17 6.27 -15.66 -7.62
CA GLU A 17 7.19 -15.27 -8.69
C GLU A 17 6.43 -15.37 -10.02
N GLY A 18 6.24 -14.23 -10.69
CA GLY A 18 5.65 -14.23 -12.03
C GLY A 18 6.50 -15.04 -13.01
N LEU A 19 5.88 -15.59 -14.06
CA LEU A 19 6.61 -16.24 -15.15
C LEU A 19 7.63 -15.25 -15.72
N PRO A 20 8.92 -15.62 -15.79
CA PRO A 20 9.93 -14.73 -16.33
C PRO A 20 9.68 -14.43 -17.82
N ALA A 21 10.19 -13.29 -18.28
CA ALA A 21 10.09 -12.90 -19.68
C ALA A 21 10.63 -14.02 -20.59
N ARG A 22 10.03 -14.20 -21.75
CA ARG A 22 10.37 -15.22 -22.76
C ARG A 22 10.11 -16.68 -22.33
N SER A 23 9.34 -16.92 -21.30
CA SER A 23 8.90 -18.28 -20.94
C SER A 23 7.94 -18.88 -21.97
N ILE A 24 7.09 -18.04 -22.58
CA ILE A 24 6.15 -18.47 -23.62
C ILE A 24 6.81 -18.25 -24.97
N THR A 25 7.24 -19.35 -25.60
CA THR A 25 7.95 -19.35 -26.90
C THR A 25 7.27 -20.15 -27.99
N LYS A 26 6.25 -20.94 -27.65
CA LYS A 26 5.56 -21.84 -28.60
C LYS A 26 4.05 -21.72 -28.47
N MET A 27 3.36 -21.88 -29.58
CA MET A 27 1.91 -22.05 -29.62
C MET A 27 1.54 -23.53 -29.56
N ILE A 28 0.45 -23.86 -28.87
CA ILE A 28 -0.10 -25.23 -28.80
C ILE A 28 -0.58 -25.66 -30.21
N ALA A 29 -1.26 -24.77 -30.93
CA ALA A 29 -1.70 -25.00 -32.30
C ALA A 29 -1.07 -23.96 -33.24
N ARG A 30 -0.43 -24.42 -34.32
CA ARG A 30 0.11 -23.54 -35.35
C ARG A 30 -1.04 -22.84 -36.12
N LYS A 31 -0.96 -21.51 -36.20
CA LYS A 31 -1.86 -20.73 -37.09
C LYS A 31 -1.09 -20.19 -38.26
N THR A 32 -1.68 -20.31 -39.44
CA THR A 32 -1.13 -19.77 -40.68
C THR A 32 -0.92 -18.25 -40.57
N GLY A 33 0.27 -17.78 -40.93
CA GLY A 33 0.60 -16.35 -40.87
C GLY A 33 1.30 -15.90 -39.58
N ILE A 34 1.43 -16.74 -38.56
CA ILE A 34 2.17 -16.42 -37.34
C ILE A 34 3.50 -17.20 -37.34
N LYS A 35 4.62 -16.48 -37.38
CA LYS A 35 5.99 -17.06 -37.37
C LYS A 35 6.44 -17.52 -35.97
N GLY A 36 6.02 -16.82 -34.94
CA GLY A 36 6.43 -17.11 -33.57
C GLY A 36 5.68 -16.27 -32.57
N VAL A 37 5.79 -16.64 -31.30
CA VAL A 37 5.21 -15.92 -30.17
C VAL A 37 6.34 -15.58 -29.21
N THR A 38 6.36 -14.37 -28.72
CA THR A 38 7.34 -13.92 -27.72
C THR A 38 6.62 -13.18 -26.64
N GLN A 39 6.87 -13.54 -25.40
CA GLN A 39 6.43 -12.79 -24.21
C GLN A 39 7.56 -11.85 -23.79
N PRO A 40 7.44 -10.54 -24.03
CA PRO A 40 8.54 -9.60 -23.77
C PRO A 40 8.73 -9.27 -22.28
N PHE A 41 7.69 -9.41 -21.46
CA PHE A 41 7.69 -9.03 -20.05
C PHE A 41 7.35 -10.21 -19.15
N ASN A 42 7.73 -10.10 -17.85
CA ASN A 42 7.30 -11.04 -16.83
C ASN A 42 5.76 -11.02 -16.71
N SER A 43 5.16 -12.14 -16.35
CA SER A 43 3.72 -12.17 -16.04
C SER A 43 3.42 -11.37 -14.77
N PHE A 44 2.27 -10.71 -14.73
CA PHE A 44 1.81 -9.90 -13.61
C PHE A 44 0.29 -10.00 -13.45
N GLY A 45 -0.22 -9.59 -12.28
CA GLY A 45 -1.66 -9.48 -12.04
C GLY A 45 -2.37 -10.81 -11.74
N GLY A 46 -1.63 -11.90 -11.55
CA GLY A 46 -2.22 -13.16 -11.08
C GLY A 46 -2.73 -13.02 -9.64
N LYS A 47 -3.91 -13.61 -9.35
CA LYS A 47 -4.48 -13.70 -8.00
C LYS A 47 -4.83 -15.14 -7.69
N ALA A 48 -4.68 -15.50 -6.40
CA ALA A 48 -5.20 -16.76 -5.89
C ALA A 48 -6.73 -16.81 -6.02
N LYS A 49 -7.28 -18.02 -6.02
CA LYS A 49 -8.71 -18.21 -5.89
C LYS A 49 -9.22 -17.54 -4.61
N GLU A 50 -10.30 -16.80 -4.74
CA GLU A 50 -10.94 -16.13 -3.61
C GLU A 50 -11.39 -17.15 -2.57
N LYS A 51 -11.04 -16.93 -1.31
CA LYS A 51 -11.52 -17.75 -0.19
C LYS A 51 -12.98 -17.43 0.14
N ASP A 52 -13.70 -18.36 0.73
CA ASP A 52 -15.12 -18.20 1.08
C ASP A 52 -15.36 -16.91 1.92
N ASN A 53 -14.50 -16.63 2.89
CA ASN A 53 -14.62 -15.42 3.69
C ASN A 53 -14.46 -14.14 2.86
N GLU A 54 -13.52 -14.10 1.91
CA GLU A 54 -13.32 -12.98 1.01
C GLU A 54 -14.52 -12.80 0.08
N PHE A 55 -15.07 -13.92 -0.41
CA PHE A 55 -16.30 -13.92 -1.21
C PHE A 55 -17.48 -13.35 -0.41
N TYR A 56 -17.70 -13.79 0.83
CA TYR A 56 -18.80 -13.28 1.66
C TYR A 56 -18.65 -11.80 1.97
N ILE A 57 -17.44 -11.33 2.25
CA ILE A 57 -17.16 -9.90 2.46
C ILE A 57 -17.52 -9.12 1.19
N ARG A 58 -16.98 -9.52 0.05
CA ARG A 58 -17.22 -8.85 -1.25
C ARG A 58 -18.70 -8.88 -1.65
N ALA A 59 -19.39 -10.00 -1.42
CA ALA A 59 -20.82 -10.11 -1.70
C ALA A 59 -21.64 -9.18 -0.80
N SER A 60 -21.33 -9.10 0.49
CA SER A 60 -22.01 -8.22 1.44
C SER A 60 -21.77 -6.74 1.09
N GLU A 61 -20.55 -6.36 0.71
CA GLU A 61 -20.21 -5.03 0.25
C GLU A 61 -21.03 -4.65 -1.01
N ARG A 62 -21.09 -5.56 -1.99
CA ARG A 62 -21.88 -5.34 -3.21
C ARG A 62 -23.38 -5.20 -2.95
N LEU A 63 -23.92 -5.96 -2.02
CA LEU A 63 -25.31 -5.80 -1.57
C LEU A 63 -25.55 -4.46 -0.88
N ARG A 64 -24.58 -3.97 -0.13
CA ARG A 64 -24.66 -2.70 0.58
C ARG A 64 -24.66 -1.51 -0.38
N HIS A 65 -23.63 -1.36 -1.22
CA HIS A 65 -23.52 -0.20 -2.12
C HIS A 65 -24.34 -0.35 -3.41
N LYS A 66 -24.81 -1.56 -3.77
CA LYS A 66 -25.64 -1.81 -4.97
C LYS A 66 -25.10 -1.17 -6.25
N ASN A 67 -23.76 -1.15 -6.38
CA ASN A 67 -23.03 -0.53 -7.48
C ASN A 67 -23.30 0.98 -7.65
N ARG A 68 -23.61 1.71 -6.58
CA ARG A 68 -23.83 3.15 -6.55
C ARG A 68 -22.92 3.83 -5.55
N ALA A 69 -22.34 4.96 -5.93
CA ALA A 69 -21.44 5.77 -5.12
C ALA A 69 -22.26 6.85 -4.36
N VAL A 70 -22.87 6.47 -3.22
CA VAL A 70 -23.72 7.36 -2.41
C VAL A 70 -22.96 7.84 -1.18
N SER A 71 -22.35 6.93 -0.42
CA SER A 71 -21.54 7.27 0.75
C SER A 71 -20.05 7.30 0.42
N LEU A 72 -19.23 7.91 1.27
CA LEU A 72 -17.77 7.87 1.15
C LEU A 72 -17.26 6.42 1.17
N TRP A 73 -17.84 5.60 2.02
CA TRP A 73 -17.55 4.18 2.11
C TRP A 73 -17.82 3.44 0.77
N ASP A 74 -18.96 3.75 0.12
CA ASP A 74 -19.28 3.14 -1.19
C ASP A 74 -18.25 3.52 -2.25
N ILE A 75 -17.82 4.79 -2.27
CA ILE A 75 -16.80 5.27 -3.21
C ILE A 75 -15.50 4.51 -3.02
N GLU A 76 -15.03 4.37 -1.77
CA GLU A 76 -13.79 3.65 -1.43
C GLU A 76 -13.85 2.18 -1.86
N HIS A 77 -14.92 1.47 -1.52
CA HIS A 77 -15.06 0.05 -1.83
C HIS A 77 -15.31 -0.24 -3.30
N LEU A 78 -16.03 0.63 -4.00
CA LEU A 78 -16.20 0.53 -5.46
C LEU A 78 -14.86 0.62 -6.20
N ILE A 79 -13.97 1.52 -5.77
CA ILE A 79 -12.63 1.64 -6.36
C ILE A 79 -11.80 0.38 -6.07
N LEU A 80 -11.75 -0.06 -4.81
CA LEU A 80 -10.97 -1.23 -4.41
C LEU A 80 -11.43 -2.52 -5.13
N GLN A 81 -12.74 -2.64 -5.42
CA GLN A 81 -13.28 -3.76 -6.17
C GLN A 81 -12.98 -3.67 -7.67
N ALA A 82 -13.08 -2.48 -8.26
CA ALA A 82 -12.95 -2.30 -9.69
C ALA A 82 -11.49 -2.20 -10.16
N PHE A 83 -10.59 -1.71 -9.31
CA PHE A 83 -9.19 -1.43 -9.63
C PHE A 83 -8.24 -2.21 -8.70
N PRO A 84 -7.88 -3.46 -9.05
CA PRO A 84 -6.99 -4.28 -8.22
C PRO A 84 -5.59 -3.71 -8.00
N GLU A 85 -5.18 -2.78 -8.86
CA GLU A 85 -3.92 -2.05 -8.75
C GLU A 85 -3.94 -0.95 -7.69
N VAL A 86 -5.08 -0.68 -7.07
CA VAL A 86 -5.21 0.27 -5.96
C VAL A 86 -5.02 -0.46 -4.63
N TYR A 87 -4.04 -0.04 -3.86
CA TYR A 87 -3.80 -0.58 -2.52
C TYR A 87 -4.80 -0.03 -1.51
N LYS A 88 -4.97 1.29 -1.50
CA LYS A 88 -5.84 1.97 -0.53
C LYS A 88 -6.47 3.23 -1.10
N VAL A 89 -7.68 3.50 -0.64
CA VAL A 89 -8.46 4.69 -1.03
C VAL A 89 -8.87 5.43 0.22
N LYS A 90 -8.94 6.77 0.12
CA LYS A 90 -9.55 7.62 1.13
C LYS A 90 -10.34 8.73 0.48
N CYS A 91 -11.56 8.91 0.94
CA CYS A 91 -12.43 9.98 0.53
C CYS A 91 -12.40 11.16 1.53
N LEU A 92 -12.19 12.37 1.02
CA LEU A 92 -12.30 13.60 1.77
C LEU A 92 -13.58 14.31 1.36
N ASN A 93 -14.54 14.39 2.31
CA ASN A 93 -15.80 15.05 2.09
C ASN A 93 -15.62 16.57 2.04
N HIS A 94 -16.49 17.26 1.32
CA HIS A 94 -16.49 18.72 1.18
C HIS A 94 -15.15 19.33 0.77
N THR A 95 -14.32 18.58 0.03
CA THR A 95 -12.95 18.96 -0.29
C THR A 95 -12.76 19.11 -1.78
N CYS A 96 -12.24 20.27 -2.19
CA CYS A 96 -11.76 20.52 -3.54
C CYS A 96 -10.25 20.80 -3.56
N SER A 97 -9.69 21.20 -4.71
CA SER A 97 -8.24 21.46 -4.84
C SER A 97 -7.75 22.58 -3.93
N THR A 98 -8.58 23.57 -3.66
CA THR A 98 -8.24 24.82 -2.95
C THR A 98 -8.83 24.94 -1.56
N SER A 99 -9.86 24.14 -1.22
CA SER A 99 -10.59 24.27 0.05
C SER A 99 -10.99 22.93 0.61
N PHE A 100 -11.00 22.82 1.95
CA PHE A 100 -11.56 21.71 2.71
C PHE A 100 -13.00 21.94 3.15
N LEU A 101 -13.60 23.09 2.77
CA LEU A 101 -14.97 23.47 3.07
C LEU A 101 -15.68 23.85 1.75
N SER A 102 -15.88 22.86 0.88
CA SER A 102 -16.51 23.02 -0.43
C SER A 102 -17.63 22.00 -0.59
N PRO A 103 -18.86 22.30 -0.12
CA PRO A 103 -20.00 21.38 -0.22
C PRO A 103 -20.22 20.91 -1.66
N GLY A 104 -20.66 19.66 -1.83
CA GLY A 104 -20.86 19.05 -3.15
C GLY A 104 -19.57 18.56 -3.84
N ASN A 105 -18.40 18.73 -3.22
CA ASN A 105 -17.13 18.22 -3.73
C ASN A 105 -16.63 17.07 -2.86
N VAL A 106 -16.16 16.01 -3.50
CA VAL A 106 -15.47 14.90 -2.85
C VAL A 106 -14.12 14.71 -3.54
N MET A 107 -13.06 14.78 -2.74
CA MET A 107 -11.71 14.45 -3.20
C MET A 107 -11.39 13.03 -2.76
N VAL A 108 -10.90 12.23 -3.71
CA VAL A 108 -10.55 10.83 -3.49
C VAL A 108 -9.03 10.69 -3.63
N LEU A 109 -8.39 10.27 -2.56
CA LEU A 109 -6.97 9.94 -2.54
C LEU A 109 -6.79 8.45 -2.84
N VAL A 110 -5.89 8.11 -3.75
CA VAL A 110 -5.62 6.71 -4.13
C VAL A 110 -4.14 6.41 -4.02
N ILE A 111 -3.79 5.31 -3.36
CA ILE A 111 -2.42 4.78 -3.27
C ILE A 111 -2.34 3.54 -4.15
N PRO A 112 -1.37 3.47 -5.09
CA PRO A 112 -1.14 2.26 -5.88
C PRO A 112 -0.63 1.11 -5.03
N ASP A 113 -0.99 -0.10 -5.42
CA ASP A 113 -0.32 -1.31 -4.96
C ASP A 113 1.03 -1.42 -5.67
N THR A 114 2.10 -1.48 -4.90
CA THR A 114 3.47 -1.56 -5.42
C THR A 114 4.01 -2.98 -5.46
N LEU A 115 3.28 -3.93 -4.90
CA LEU A 115 3.71 -5.32 -4.80
C LEU A 115 3.93 -5.92 -6.19
N ASN A 116 5.14 -6.46 -6.42
CA ASN A 116 5.53 -7.09 -7.70
C ASN A 116 5.40 -6.19 -8.94
N LYS A 117 5.48 -4.88 -8.77
CA LYS A 117 5.43 -3.90 -9.87
C LYS A 117 6.71 -3.08 -9.92
N ASN A 118 7.16 -2.77 -11.14
CA ASN A 118 8.25 -1.82 -11.35
C ASN A 118 7.72 -0.40 -11.11
N VAL A 119 7.83 0.08 -9.87
CA VAL A 119 7.45 1.44 -9.49
C VAL A 119 8.72 2.29 -9.39
N TYR A 120 8.66 3.51 -9.86
CA TYR A 120 9.80 4.43 -9.85
C TYR A 120 10.26 4.75 -8.41
N ASP A 121 9.32 4.99 -7.52
CA ASP A 121 9.58 5.20 -6.09
C ASP A 121 8.57 4.40 -5.25
N ILE A 122 9.09 3.42 -4.52
CA ILE A 122 8.29 2.54 -3.65
C ILE A 122 7.73 3.31 -2.45
N PHE A 123 8.45 4.33 -1.98
CA PHE A 123 8.03 5.11 -0.81
C PHE A 123 6.93 6.12 -1.15
N GLN A 124 6.95 6.66 -2.36
CA GLN A 124 5.98 7.67 -2.82
C GLN A 124 5.28 7.23 -4.10
N PRO A 125 4.54 6.11 -4.06
CA PRO A 125 3.92 5.57 -5.26
C PRO A 125 2.79 6.49 -5.76
N THR A 126 2.76 6.74 -7.07
CA THR A 126 1.76 7.59 -7.71
C THR A 126 1.16 6.92 -8.95
N PHE A 127 -0.11 7.15 -9.18
CA PHE A 127 -0.76 6.83 -10.44
C PHE A 127 -0.50 7.89 -11.50
N SER A 128 -0.47 7.46 -12.76
CA SER A 128 -0.47 8.39 -13.90
C SER A 128 -1.77 9.19 -13.98
N ALA A 129 -1.71 10.37 -14.58
CA ALA A 129 -2.89 11.20 -14.80
C ALA A 129 -4.00 10.46 -15.60
N ALA A 130 -3.61 9.61 -16.56
CA ALA A 130 -4.56 8.80 -17.32
C ALA A 130 -5.35 7.85 -16.42
N LYS A 131 -4.67 7.16 -15.47
CA LYS A 131 -5.33 6.26 -14.52
C LYS A 131 -6.24 6.98 -13.55
N LEU A 132 -5.81 8.14 -13.03
CA LEU A 132 -6.66 8.97 -12.17
C LEU A 132 -7.93 9.44 -12.89
N ASN A 133 -7.82 9.78 -14.17
CA ASN A 133 -8.97 10.15 -14.99
C ASN A 133 -9.91 8.96 -15.26
N GLU A 134 -9.37 7.76 -15.50
CA GLU A 134 -10.14 6.51 -15.65
C GLU A 134 -10.98 6.23 -14.39
N ILE A 135 -10.34 6.27 -13.20
CA ILE A 135 -11.05 6.08 -11.92
C ILE A 135 -12.10 7.17 -11.72
N THR A 136 -11.79 8.42 -12.07
CA THR A 136 -12.74 9.54 -11.95
C THR A 136 -13.96 9.33 -12.85
N ALA A 137 -13.77 8.90 -14.10
CA ALA A 137 -14.84 8.60 -15.04
C ALA A 137 -15.74 7.45 -14.53
N PHE A 138 -15.13 6.37 -14.05
CA PHE A 138 -15.82 5.24 -13.44
C PHE A 138 -16.73 5.66 -12.27
N LEU A 139 -16.22 6.54 -11.38
CA LEU A 139 -17.01 7.02 -10.25
C LEU A 139 -18.15 7.94 -10.68
N LYS A 140 -17.92 8.81 -11.66
CA LYS A 140 -18.96 9.71 -12.18
C LYS A 140 -20.17 8.99 -12.74
N GLU A 141 -19.97 7.83 -13.35
CA GLU A 141 -21.08 6.99 -13.84
C GLU A 141 -21.96 6.42 -12.73
N LYS A 142 -21.44 6.31 -11.50
CA LYS A 142 -22.09 5.67 -10.35
C LYS A 142 -22.53 6.65 -9.28
N ALA A 143 -22.06 7.88 -9.36
CA ALA A 143 -22.34 8.95 -8.39
C ALA A 143 -23.67 9.64 -8.68
N ALA A 144 -24.21 10.28 -7.66
CA ALA A 144 -25.39 11.12 -7.81
C ALA A 144 -25.11 12.32 -8.73
N PRO A 145 -26.05 12.72 -9.58
CA PRO A 145 -25.92 13.94 -10.38
C PRO A 145 -25.63 15.16 -9.49
N GLY A 146 -24.66 15.98 -9.90
CA GLY A 146 -24.27 17.19 -9.15
C GLY A 146 -23.15 16.98 -8.12
N LEU A 147 -22.72 15.76 -7.85
CA LEU A 147 -21.56 15.50 -7.01
C LEU A 147 -20.26 15.65 -7.85
N ALA A 148 -19.42 16.60 -7.45
CA ALA A 148 -18.11 16.82 -8.07
C ALA A 148 -17.08 15.90 -7.43
N ILE A 149 -16.66 14.85 -8.15
CA ILE A 149 -15.62 13.90 -7.69
C ILE A 149 -14.33 14.18 -8.42
N LYS A 150 -13.24 14.27 -7.66
CA LYS A 150 -11.88 14.38 -8.18
C LYS A 150 -10.96 13.35 -7.52
N VAL A 151 -10.36 12.48 -8.33
CA VAL A 151 -9.36 11.50 -7.87
C VAL A 151 -7.97 12.08 -8.03
N VAL A 152 -7.14 11.98 -6.99
CA VAL A 152 -5.79 12.54 -6.97
C VAL A 152 -4.83 11.59 -6.22
N ASN A 153 -3.54 11.72 -6.49
CA ASN A 153 -2.51 11.12 -5.67
C ASN A 153 -2.38 11.86 -4.33
N PRO A 154 -2.08 11.17 -3.22
CA PRO A 154 -1.75 11.83 -1.96
C PRO A 154 -0.42 12.59 -2.07
N GLN A 155 -0.19 13.51 -1.14
CA GLN A 155 1.12 14.10 -0.90
C GLN A 155 1.78 13.31 0.23
N TYR A 156 3.06 12.96 0.07
CA TYR A 156 3.78 12.13 1.02
C TYR A 156 4.66 12.99 1.93
N GLU A 157 4.65 12.67 3.22
CA GLU A 157 5.50 13.30 4.23
C GLU A 157 6.39 12.25 4.88
N GLU A 158 7.71 12.41 4.75
CA GLU A 158 8.68 11.46 5.27
C GLU A 158 8.79 11.54 6.79
N VAL A 159 8.73 10.37 7.41
CA VAL A 159 8.94 10.16 8.83
C VAL A 159 10.26 9.42 9.02
N ARG A 160 11.20 10.05 9.72
CA ARG A 160 12.47 9.46 10.12
C ARG A 160 12.44 9.12 11.60
N ILE A 161 12.93 7.94 11.95
CA ILE A 161 13.02 7.45 13.29
C ILE A 161 14.48 7.46 13.73
N ARG A 162 14.72 7.93 14.96
CA ARG A 162 16.00 7.78 15.66
C ARG A 162 15.77 7.01 16.94
N LEU A 163 16.53 5.94 17.15
CA LEU A 163 16.46 5.15 18.36
C LEU A 163 17.78 4.40 18.63
N GLN A 164 17.94 3.97 19.90
CA GLN A 164 18.97 3.03 20.28
C GLN A 164 18.31 1.68 20.58
N VAL A 165 18.89 0.60 20.09
CA VAL A 165 18.35 -0.75 20.24
C VAL A 165 19.37 -1.68 20.89
N THR A 166 18.88 -2.55 21.76
CA THR A 166 19.61 -3.70 22.25
C THR A 166 19.00 -4.96 21.68
N PHE A 167 19.84 -5.79 21.06
CA PHE A 167 19.42 -7.08 20.51
C PHE A 167 19.66 -8.19 21.53
N ASN A 168 18.89 -9.27 21.43
CA ASN A 168 19.07 -10.46 22.24
C ASN A 168 20.51 -11.01 22.09
N SER A 169 21.03 -11.58 23.18
CA SER A 169 22.40 -12.10 23.23
C SER A 169 22.64 -13.20 22.18
N GLY A 170 23.82 -13.16 21.55
CA GLY A 170 24.23 -14.16 20.55
C GLY A 170 23.79 -13.88 19.10
N LEU A 171 23.12 -12.76 18.84
CA LEU A 171 22.69 -12.37 17.51
C LEU A 171 23.72 -11.48 16.79
N ASP A 172 23.79 -11.59 15.45
CA ASP A 172 24.60 -10.70 14.61
C ASP A 172 23.94 -9.31 14.56
N LYS A 173 24.55 -8.35 15.24
CA LYS A 173 24.02 -6.98 15.34
C LYS A 173 23.89 -6.29 13.98
N ALA A 174 24.82 -6.52 13.05
CA ALA A 174 24.80 -5.86 11.74
C ALA A 174 23.65 -6.39 10.88
N PHE A 175 23.40 -7.70 10.91
CA PHE A 175 22.29 -8.31 10.22
C PHE A 175 20.95 -7.81 10.75
N PHE A 176 20.75 -7.86 12.06
CA PHE A 176 19.47 -7.46 12.67
C PHE A 176 19.21 -5.96 12.65
N MET A 177 20.25 -5.12 12.56
CA MET A 177 20.07 -3.70 12.27
C MET A 177 19.39 -3.48 10.91
N ASN A 178 19.87 -4.16 9.87
CA ASN A 178 19.26 -4.07 8.55
C ASN A 178 17.83 -4.65 8.51
N GLU A 179 17.58 -5.71 9.28
CA GLU A 179 16.25 -6.31 9.37
C GLU A 179 15.28 -5.38 10.10
N LEU A 180 15.71 -4.77 11.21
CA LEU A 180 14.92 -3.79 11.94
C LEU A 180 14.58 -2.57 11.06
N GLU A 181 15.52 -2.10 10.26
CA GLU A 181 15.27 -0.99 9.33
C GLU A 181 14.18 -1.35 8.32
N LYS A 182 14.21 -2.55 7.76
CA LYS A 182 13.16 -3.06 6.85
C LYS A 182 11.81 -3.19 7.56
N ASP A 183 11.79 -3.74 8.77
CA ASP A 183 10.56 -3.91 9.54
C ASP A 183 9.91 -2.56 9.87
N ILE A 184 10.71 -1.55 10.22
CA ILE A 184 10.24 -0.18 10.44
C ILE A 184 9.70 0.43 9.14
N ILE A 185 10.39 0.26 8.03
CA ILE A 185 9.92 0.72 6.71
C ILE A 185 8.60 0.05 6.35
N ASN A 186 8.47 -1.25 6.53
CA ASN A 186 7.24 -1.99 6.26
C ASN A 186 6.09 -1.55 7.17
N TYR A 187 6.38 -1.27 8.42
CA TYR A 187 5.39 -0.76 9.37
C TYR A 187 4.86 0.62 8.97
N LEU A 188 5.74 1.53 8.56
CA LEU A 188 5.37 2.90 8.17
C LEU A 188 4.81 2.99 6.74
N SER A 189 5.21 2.07 5.86
CA SER A 189 4.84 2.07 4.45
C SER A 189 4.36 0.67 4.02
N PRO A 190 3.20 0.21 4.52
CA PRO A 190 2.76 -1.19 4.38
C PRO A 190 2.49 -1.63 2.94
N TRP A 191 2.33 -0.71 2.00
CA TRP A 191 2.23 -1.04 0.56
C TRP A 191 3.54 -1.58 -0.02
N THR A 192 4.67 -1.45 0.69
CA THR A 192 5.98 -1.97 0.23
C THR A 192 6.10 -3.48 0.43
N SER A 193 5.49 -4.04 1.46
CA SER A 193 5.55 -5.48 1.80
C SER A 193 4.33 -6.29 1.39
N GLY A 194 3.23 -5.61 1.01
CA GLY A 194 1.95 -6.26 0.73
C GLY A 194 1.23 -6.82 1.97
N GLU A 195 1.80 -6.67 3.15
CA GLU A 195 1.14 -7.01 4.39
C GLU A 195 0.11 -5.93 4.74
N LYS A 196 -1.07 -6.38 5.14
CA LYS A 196 -2.15 -5.47 5.60
C LYS A 196 -1.90 -4.96 7.03
N LEU A 197 -0.66 -4.93 7.48
CA LEU A 197 -0.27 -4.30 8.72
C LEU A 197 -0.31 -2.79 8.52
N GLY A 198 -1.23 -2.11 9.19
CA GLY A 198 -1.17 -0.84 8.88
C GLY A 198 -1.73 0.36 9.48
N ILE A 199 -0.98 1.38 9.31
CA ILE A 199 -1.39 2.75 9.55
C ILE A 199 -2.55 3.07 8.63
N ASP A 200 -3.71 3.35 9.22
CA ASP A 200 -4.82 3.88 8.47
C ASP A 200 -4.51 5.29 7.96
N PHE A 201 -4.99 5.62 6.77
CA PHE A 201 -5.01 6.99 6.28
C PHE A 201 -5.52 7.92 7.38
N ASN A 202 -4.75 8.95 7.74
CA ASN A 202 -5.12 9.91 8.76
C ASN A 202 -5.18 9.35 10.20
N SER A 203 -4.70 8.13 10.44
CA SER A 203 -4.48 7.69 11.81
C SER A 203 -3.32 8.49 12.40
N HIS A 204 -3.45 8.83 13.66
CA HIS A 204 -2.33 9.36 14.41
C HIS A 204 -1.24 8.28 14.45
N PHE A 205 -0.08 8.60 13.93
CA PHE A 205 1.07 7.77 14.21
C PHE A 205 1.48 8.04 15.65
N ASN A 206 1.30 7.04 16.51
CA ASN A 206 1.62 7.18 17.90
C ASN A 206 2.99 6.56 18.16
N LYS A 207 3.88 7.32 18.80
CA LYS A 207 5.20 6.85 19.24
C LYS A 207 5.12 5.57 20.07
N SER A 208 4.15 5.45 20.96
CA SER A 208 3.95 4.25 21.78
C SER A 208 3.60 3.01 20.96
N SER A 209 2.85 3.17 19.87
CA SER A 209 2.52 2.05 18.98
C SER A 209 3.74 1.56 18.21
N LEU A 210 4.63 2.47 17.82
CA LEU A 210 5.92 2.11 17.23
C LEU A 210 6.82 1.37 18.22
N VAL A 211 6.95 1.90 19.44
CA VAL A 211 7.73 1.26 20.52
C VAL A 211 7.23 -0.16 20.74
N TYR A 212 5.92 -0.32 20.93
CA TYR A 212 5.29 -1.62 21.11
C TYR A 212 5.54 -2.58 19.93
N PHE A 213 5.46 -2.07 18.69
CA PHE A 213 5.74 -2.88 17.50
C PHE A 213 7.19 -3.39 17.51
N ILE A 214 8.17 -2.51 17.79
CA ILE A 214 9.59 -2.87 17.76
C ILE A 214 9.93 -3.83 18.90
N GLU A 215 9.44 -3.59 20.12
CA GLU A 215 9.69 -4.46 21.29
C GLU A 215 9.04 -5.85 21.16
N LYS A 216 8.04 -6.00 20.29
CA LYS A 216 7.42 -7.29 19.99
C LYS A 216 8.24 -8.14 18.99
N LEU A 217 9.22 -7.57 18.33
CA LEU A 217 10.10 -8.33 17.42
C LEU A 217 10.98 -9.30 18.22
N SER A 218 11.03 -10.54 17.78
CA SER A 218 11.68 -11.63 18.51
C SER A 218 13.19 -11.46 18.73
N TYR A 219 13.84 -10.61 17.96
CA TYR A 219 15.27 -10.34 18.02
C TYR A 219 15.65 -9.09 18.81
N VAL A 220 14.66 -8.26 19.21
CA VAL A 220 14.86 -7.05 20.00
C VAL A 220 14.66 -7.37 21.48
N ASP A 221 15.57 -6.90 22.33
CA ASP A 221 15.45 -6.98 23.78
C ASP A 221 14.75 -5.73 24.32
N PHE A 222 15.32 -4.55 24.06
CA PHE A 222 14.67 -3.28 24.40
C PHE A 222 15.18 -2.14 23.52
N ILE A 223 14.44 -1.02 23.51
CA ILE A 223 14.83 0.20 22.83
C ILE A 223 14.92 1.38 23.79
N GLN A 224 15.79 2.34 23.45
CA GLN A 224 15.98 3.57 24.22
C GLN A 224 15.87 4.80 23.33
N GLU A 225 15.46 5.91 23.93
CA GLU A 225 15.37 7.25 23.35
C GLU A 225 14.70 7.28 21.96
N PRO A 226 13.54 6.65 21.75
CA PRO A 226 12.87 6.74 20.48
C PRO A 226 12.44 8.19 20.20
N ARG A 227 12.97 8.77 19.12
CA ARG A 227 12.62 10.11 18.61
C ARG A 227 12.11 9.98 17.17
N ILE A 228 11.13 10.79 16.84
CA ILE A 228 10.50 10.76 15.53
C ILE A 228 10.58 12.14 14.93
N PHE A 229 11.00 12.20 13.68
CA PHE A 229 11.17 13.43 12.93
C PHE A 229 10.25 13.41 11.71
N ARG A 230 9.56 14.51 11.47
CA ARG A 230 8.81 14.76 10.23
C ARG A 230 9.47 15.95 9.54
N SER A 231 9.92 15.76 8.29
CA SER A 231 10.64 16.82 7.54
C SER A 231 11.76 17.48 8.36
N ASN A 232 12.53 16.68 9.11
CA ASN A 232 13.62 17.08 10.02
C ASN A 232 13.21 17.85 11.27
N VAL A 233 11.92 17.98 11.57
CA VAL A 233 11.42 18.56 12.81
C VAL A 233 11.07 17.42 13.78
N GLU A 234 11.61 17.47 15.01
CA GLU A 234 11.26 16.49 16.05
C GLU A 234 9.79 16.66 16.44
N MET A 235 9.07 15.55 16.44
CA MET A 235 7.66 15.50 16.75
C MET A 235 7.43 14.94 18.15
N GLY A 236 6.31 15.28 18.75
CA GLY A 236 5.90 14.74 20.04
C GLY A 236 5.39 13.29 19.94
N ASN A 237 4.56 12.88 20.88
CA ASN A 237 4.06 11.51 20.96
C ASN A 237 3.07 11.15 19.85
N ASN A 238 2.33 12.12 19.34
CA ASN A 238 1.36 11.95 18.25
C ASN A 238 1.81 12.70 17.02
N ILE A 239 2.00 11.99 15.93
CA ILE A 239 2.39 12.57 14.65
C ILE A 239 1.20 12.53 13.73
N LEU A 240 0.79 13.73 13.31
CA LEU A 240 -0.30 13.92 12.35
C LEU A 240 0.31 14.40 11.03
N PRO A 241 -0.24 14.01 9.89
CA PRO A 241 0.10 14.62 8.63
C PRO A 241 -0.29 16.11 8.64
N SER A 242 0.44 16.95 7.92
CA SER A 242 0.21 18.41 7.86
C SER A 242 -1.17 18.78 7.35
N SER A 243 -1.80 17.92 6.58
CA SER A 243 -3.11 18.13 5.98
C SER A 243 -3.79 16.78 5.72
N PRO A 244 -5.12 16.72 5.64
CA PRO A 244 -5.85 15.50 5.27
C PRO A 244 -5.47 14.90 3.91
N LYS A 245 -4.82 15.66 3.03
CA LYS A 245 -4.30 15.19 1.72
C LYS A 245 -2.93 14.54 1.81
N HIS A 246 -2.27 14.63 2.96
CA HIS A 246 -0.93 14.08 3.17
C HIS A 246 -0.99 12.69 3.79
N VAL A 247 0.01 11.89 3.47
CA VAL A 247 0.21 10.53 4.01
C VAL A 247 1.62 10.44 4.55
N LEU A 248 1.74 9.98 5.80
CA LEU A 248 3.04 9.72 6.41
C LEU A 248 3.64 8.46 5.79
N VAL A 249 4.93 8.52 5.44
CA VAL A 249 5.70 7.44 4.84
C VAL A 249 7.04 7.28 5.52
N ALA A 250 7.62 6.09 5.45
CA ALA A 250 8.97 5.87 5.94
C ALA A 250 9.98 6.73 5.16
N ALA A 251 10.96 7.28 5.85
CA ALA A 251 12.16 7.78 5.21
C ALA A 251 12.96 6.61 4.62
N LYS A 252 13.78 6.88 3.60
CA LYS A 252 14.64 5.86 2.95
C LYS A 252 15.66 5.23 3.90
N SER A 253 16.00 5.92 4.97
CA SER A 253 16.88 5.44 6.03
C SER A 253 16.47 6.02 7.37
N HIS A 254 16.72 5.26 8.43
CA HIS A 254 16.47 5.63 9.82
C HIS A 254 17.78 5.73 10.61
N ASP A 255 17.81 6.52 11.68
CA ASP A 255 18.98 6.72 12.53
C ASP A 255 18.96 5.67 13.67
N ILE A 256 19.28 4.42 13.36
CA ILE A 256 19.29 3.32 14.32
C ILE A 256 20.73 3.10 14.80
N SER A 257 20.94 3.04 16.11
CA SER A 257 22.24 2.72 16.72
C SER A 257 22.09 1.62 17.77
N VAL A 258 23.14 0.82 17.92
CA VAL A 258 23.17 -0.19 19.00
C VAL A 258 23.49 0.52 20.31
N TYR A 259 22.68 0.27 21.33
CA TYR A 259 22.98 0.76 22.66
C TYR A 259 24.26 0.11 23.21
N ALA A 260 25.22 0.92 23.58
CA ALA A 260 26.41 0.50 24.29
C ALA A 260 26.29 1.04 25.74
N PRO A 261 26.12 0.17 26.76
CA PRO A 261 26.17 0.63 28.12
C PRO A 261 27.54 1.28 28.38
N LEU A 262 27.53 2.44 29.05
CA LEU A 262 28.78 3.08 29.47
C LEU A 262 29.54 2.06 30.31
N SER A 263 30.74 1.65 29.84
CA SER A 263 31.66 0.87 30.64
C SER A 263 32.07 1.71 31.84
N ASN A 264 31.61 1.31 33.03
CA ASN A 264 32.08 1.85 34.29
C ASN A 264 33.57 1.58 34.51
#